data_28d1951d7f24de7e03f58fdef9ede59c
#
_entry.id   28d1951d7f24de7e03f58fdef9ede59c
#
_cell.length_a   1.000
_cell.length_b   1.000
_cell.length_c   1.000
_cell.angle_alpha   90.00
_cell.angle_beta   90.00
_cell.angle_gamma   90.00
#
_symmetry.space_group_name_H-M   'P 1'
#
loop_
_entity.id
_entity.type
_entity.pdbx_description
1 polymer ?
#
loop_
_entity_poly.entity_id
_entity_poly.type
_entity_poly.pdbx_seq_one_letter_code
_entity_poly.pdbx_strand_id
1 'polypeptide(L)' 'MTELDLRGTPCPLNFIRTRLALEKLSPGSTLQVDLDRGEPEAMVHSGIQGDGHGVVVVAHPEDPSAVRLLIQRADG' A
#
# COMPACT_ATOMS: atom_id res chain seq x y z
N MET A 1 2.58 13.48 3.52
CA MET A 1 2.38 12.04 3.23
C MET A 1 1.14 11.86 2.38
N THR A 2 1.25 11.12 1.30
CA THR A 2 0.10 10.82 0.44
C THR A 2 -0.69 9.66 1.02
N GLU A 3 -2.02 9.76 1.00
CA GLU A 3 -2.90 8.74 1.56
C GLU A 3 -3.81 8.20 0.47
N LEU A 4 -4.03 6.88 0.50
CA LEU A 4 -4.86 6.20 -0.48
C LEU A 4 -5.71 5.15 0.25
N ASP A 5 -7.03 5.27 0.13
CA ASP A 5 -7.95 4.33 0.74
C ASP A 5 -8.44 3.33 -0.31
N LEU A 6 -7.96 2.10 -0.20
CA LEU A 6 -8.33 1.02 -1.12
C LEU A 6 -9.13 -0.09 -0.45
N ARG A 7 -9.74 0.21 0.70
CA ARG A 7 -10.64 -0.75 1.35
C ARG A 7 -11.81 -1.03 0.40
N GLY A 8 -12.17 -2.30 0.27
CA GLY A 8 -13.22 -2.73 -0.64
C GLY A 8 -12.81 -2.79 -2.11
N THR A 9 -11.58 -2.43 -2.45
CA THR A 9 -11.11 -2.48 -3.83
C THR A 9 -10.63 -3.90 -4.17
N PRO A 10 -11.17 -4.51 -5.25
CA PRO A 10 -10.81 -5.88 -5.59
C PRO A 10 -9.38 -6.00 -6.13
N CYS A 11 -8.83 -7.19 -6.01
CA CYS A 11 -7.57 -7.58 -6.62
C CYS A 11 -7.78 -7.87 -8.11
N PRO A 12 -6.88 -7.50 -9.03
CA PRO A 12 -5.59 -6.86 -8.80
C PRO A 12 -5.63 -5.33 -8.83
N LEU A 13 -6.83 -4.75 -8.88
CA LEU A 13 -6.98 -3.30 -9.02
C LEU A 13 -6.33 -2.53 -7.87
N ASN A 14 -6.42 -3.07 -6.64
CA ASN A 14 -5.79 -2.46 -5.48
C ASN A 14 -4.26 -2.34 -5.65
N PHE A 15 -3.62 -3.38 -6.16
CA PHE A 15 -2.19 -3.37 -6.42
C PHE A 15 -1.83 -2.36 -7.52
N ILE A 16 -2.59 -2.36 -8.60
CA ILE A 16 -2.36 -1.44 -9.74
C ILE A 16 -2.47 0.01 -9.28
N ARG A 17 -3.50 0.33 -8.49
CA ARG A 17 -3.69 1.70 -8.01
C ARG A 17 -2.58 2.13 -7.05
N THR A 18 -2.11 1.22 -6.20
CA THR A 18 -0.98 1.49 -5.30
C THR A 18 0.28 1.80 -6.11
N ARG A 19 0.53 0.98 -7.12
CA ARG A 19 1.70 1.13 -7.98
C ARG A 19 1.68 2.46 -8.74
N LEU A 20 0.54 2.82 -9.30
CA LEU A 20 0.39 4.10 -10.02
C LEU A 20 0.59 5.29 -9.08
N ALA A 21 0.09 5.20 -7.85
CA ALA A 21 0.29 6.27 -6.87
C ALA A 21 1.77 6.42 -6.51
N LEU A 22 2.50 5.31 -6.37
CA LEU A 22 3.93 5.36 -6.09
C LEU A 22 4.72 5.99 -7.24
N GLU A 23 4.33 5.71 -8.48
CA GLU A 23 5.00 6.27 -9.65
C GLU A 23 4.95 7.79 -9.69
N LYS A 24 3.92 8.38 -9.09
CA LYS A 24 3.74 9.83 -9.04
C LYS A 24 4.51 10.50 -7.92
N LEU A 25 5.09 9.72 -7.02
CA LEU A 25 5.83 10.25 -5.87
C LEU A 25 7.32 10.32 -6.17
N SER A 26 7.99 11.25 -5.50
CA SER A 26 9.44 11.33 -5.57
C SER A 26 10.08 10.18 -4.79
N PRO A 27 11.26 9.70 -5.18
CA PRO A 27 11.98 8.70 -4.39
C PRO A 27 12.13 9.15 -2.94
N GLY A 28 11.97 8.19 -2.01
CA GLY A 28 12.03 8.47 -0.58
C GLY A 28 10.73 8.95 0.03
N SER A 29 9.71 9.26 -0.78
CA SER A 29 8.40 9.68 -0.28
C SER A 29 7.64 8.50 0.33
N THR A 30 6.73 8.80 1.25
CA THR A 30 5.92 7.78 1.91
C THR A 30 4.49 7.83 1.41
N LEU A 31 3.94 6.66 1.08
CA LEU A 31 2.55 6.47 0.71
C LEU A 31 1.85 5.65 1.79
N GLN A 32 0.71 6.14 2.27
CA GLN A 32 -0.12 5.40 3.21
C GLN A 32 -1.28 4.77 2.45
N VAL A 33 -1.42 3.45 2.54
CA VAL A 33 -2.48 2.72 1.83
C VAL A 33 -3.30 1.92 2.83
N ASP A 34 -4.61 2.11 2.83
CA ASP A 34 -5.51 1.33 3.66
C ASP A 34 -6.10 0.19 2.81
N LEU A 35 -6.04 -1.02 3.33
CA LEU A 35 -6.48 -2.23 2.63
C LEU A 35 -7.25 -3.14 3.57
N ASP A 36 -8.12 -3.98 3.01
CA ASP A 36 -8.76 -5.03 3.78
C ASP A 36 -7.74 -6.09 4.18
N ARG A 37 -7.93 -6.68 5.37
CA ARG A 37 -7.08 -7.77 5.85
C ARG A 37 -7.23 -9.00 4.97
N GLY A 38 -6.21 -9.85 4.97
CA GLY A 38 -6.21 -11.10 4.25
C GLY A 38 -5.55 -10.99 2.89
N GLU A 39 -6.20 -11.50 1.84
CA GLU A 39 -5.61 -11.51 0.50
C GLU A 39 -5.23 -10.14 -0.04
N PRO A 40 -6.09 -9.12 0.06
CA PRO A 40 -5.71 -7.78 -0.44
C PRO A 40 -4.43 -7.26 0.20
N GLU A 41 -4.32 -7.39 1.52
CA GLU A 41 -3.13 -6.99 2.26
C GLU A 41 -1.91 -7.77 1.78
N ALA A 42 -2.03 -9.09 1.73
CA ALA A 42 -0.91 -9.97 1.39
C ALA A 42 -0.41 -9.72 -0.03
N MET A 43 -1.31 -9.58 -0.98
CA MET A 43 -0.94 -9.38 -2.38
C MET A 43 -0.27 -8.04 -2.62
N VAL A 44 -0.82 -6.97 -2.07
CA VAL A 44 -0.24 -5.65 -2.24
C VAL A 44 1.10 -5.55 -1.53
N HIS A 45 1.19 -6.05 -0.30
CA HIS A 45 2.44 -6.06 0.45
C HIS A 45 3.54 -6.80 -0.32
N SER A 46 3.26 -8.02 -0.74
CA SER A 46 4.22 -8.85 -1.45
C SER A 46 4.65 -8.22 -2.78
N GLY A 47 3.68 -7.72 -3.56
CA GLY A 47 3.97 -7.13 -4.87
C GLY A 47 4.79 -5.85 -4.76
N ILE A 48 4.44 -4.98 -3.83
CA ILE A 48 5.14 -3.71 -3.66
C ILE A 48 6.54 -3.94 -3.07
N GLN A 49 6.66 -4.86 -2.12
CA GLN A 49 7.97 -5.23 -1.58
C GLN A 49 8.85 -5.86 -2.66
N GLY A 50 8.27 -6.68 -3.53
CA GLY A 50 8.97 -7.27 -4.67
C GLY A 50 9.48 -6.24 -5.67
N ASP A 51 8.82 -5.09 -5.75
CA ASP A 51 9.27 -3.96 -6.59
C ASP A 51 10.41 -3.16 -5.93
N GLY A 52 10.84 -3.55 -4.74
CA GLY A 52 11.99 -2.94 -4.07
C GLY A 52 11.64 -1.82 -3.08
N HIS A 53 10.37 -1.55 -2.85
CA HIS A 53 9.95 -0.52 -1.90
C HIS A 53 9.94 -1.05 -0.46
N GLY A 54 10.14 -0.15 0.50
CA GLY A 54 9.99 -0.50 1.91
C GLY A 54 8.50 -0.53 2.29
N VAL A 55 8.06 -1.56 3.00
CA VAL A 55 6.67 -1.69 3.42
C VAL A 55 6.60 -2.04 4.90
N VAL A 56 5.83 -1.25 5.65
CA VAL A 56 5.53 -1.52 7.06
C VAL A 56 4.02 -1.67 7.20
N VAL A 57 3.57 -2.72 7.86
CA VAL A 57 2.16 -2.98 8.08
C VAL A 57 1.80 -2.60 9.51
N VAL A 58 0.77 -1.78 9.67
CA VAL A 58 0.25 -1.40 10.98
C VAL A 58 -1.26 -1.61 11.01
N ALA A 59 -1.83 -1.75 12.21
CA ALA A 59 -3.28 -1.86 12.34
C ALA A 59 -3.94 -0.56 11.90
N HIS A 60 -5.11 -0.67 11.24
CA HIS A 60 -5.90 0.51 10.93
C HIS A 60 -6.46 1.09 12.25
N PRO A 61 -6.32 2.39 12.50
CA PRO A 61 -6.70 2.97 13.78
C PRO A 61 -8.21 2.94 14.06
N GLU A 62 -9.04 2.84 13.03
CA GLU A 62 -10.50 2.94 13.17
C GLU A 62 -11.24 1.74 12.63
N ASP A 63 -10.60 0.85 11.86
CA ASP A 63 -11.25 -0.26 11.20
C ASP A 63 -10.52 -1.56 11.51
N PRO A 64 -11.07 -2.41 12.41
CA PRO A 64 -10.40 -3.66 12.77
C PRO A 64 -10.35 -4.70 11.65
N SER A 65 -11.15 -4.52 10.59
CA SER A 65 -11.12 -5.41 9.43
C SER A 65 -10.13 -4.96 8.36
N ALA A 66 -9.41 -3.88 8.61
CA ALA A 66 -8.45 -3.31 7.66
C ALA A 66 -7.06 -3.21 8.27
N VAL A 67 -6.09 -2.97 7.40
CA VAL A 67 -4.72 -2.67 7.80
C VAL A 67 -4.26 -1.43 7.06
N ARG A 68 -3.19 -0.83 7.56
CA ARG A 68 -2.57 0.33 6.94
C ARG A 68 -1.14 -0.03 6.57
N LEU A 69 -0.81 0.16 5.31
CA LEU A 69 0.54 -0.03 4.82
C LEU A 69 1.22 1.32 4.70
N LEU A 70 2.41 1.42 5.26
CA LEU A 70 3.27 2.60 5.09
C LEU A 70 4.37 2.20 4.13
N ILE A 71 4.32 2.76 2.93
CA ILE A 71 5.22 2.37 1.84
C ILE A 71 6.19 3.52 1.57
N GLN A 72 7.47 3.21 1.66
CA GLN A 72 8.51 4.18 1.30
C GLN A 72 9.01 3.85 -0.09
N ARG A 73 8.87 4.82 -1.00
CA ARG A 73 9.31 4.63 -2.37
C ARG A 73 10.82 4.49 -2.44
N ALA A 74 11.27 3.45 -3.12
CA ALA A 74 12.69 3.20 -3.31
C ALA A 74 13.34 4.27 -4.20
N ASP A 75 14.63 4.50 -3.98
CA ASP A 75 15.43 5.36 -4.84
C ASP A 75 15.76 4.63 -6.15
N GLY A 76 15.52 5.23 -7.25
CA GLY A 76 15.91 4.70 -8.53
C GLY A 76 14.81 4.12 -9.37
#